data_082d7190f102f5d2c9e718c965b6ce11
#
_entry.id   082d7190f102f5d2c9e718c965b6ce11
#
_cell.length_a   1.000
_cell.length_b   1.000
_cell.length_c   1.000
_cell.angle_alpha   90.00
_cell.angle_beta   90.00
_cell.angle_gamma   90.00
#
_symmetry.space_group_name_H-M   'P 1'
#
loop_
_entity.id
_entity.type
_entity.pdbx_description
1 polymer ?
#
loop_
_entity_poly.entity_id
_entity_poly.type
_entity_poly.pdbx_seq_one_letter_code
_entity_poly.pdbx_strand_id
1 'polypeptide(L)'
;MYNYDPKSLKAEEFINHEEIEETLRYAEENKHNAELIDSILEKAKLRKGLSHREAEVLLDCDIPEKNEEIYKLAEQIKKDFYGNRIVMFAPLYLSNYCVNGCLYCPYHAKNKHICRKKLTQDEVRQEVIALQDMGHKRLAIEAGEDPVN
;
A
#
# COMPACT_ATOMS: atom_id res chain seq x y z
N MET A 1 17.58 -4.22 -20.18
CA MET A 1 16.41 -5.00 -19.66
C MET A 1 16.83 -5.52 -18.32
N TYR A 2 16.29 -4.94 -17.24
CA TYR A 2 16.66 -5.32 -15.87
C TYR A 2 16.17 -6.73 -15.57
N ASN A 3 17.00 -7.53 -14.92
CA ASN A 3 16.70 -8.91 -14.59
C ASN A 3 15.92 -8.89 -13.25
N TYR A 4 14.62 -8.67 -13.33
CA TYR A 4 13.73 -8.62 -12.17
C TYR A 4 13.39 -10.04 -11.71
N ASP A 5 13.82 -10.42 -10.50
CA ASP A 5 13.45 -11.68 -9.87
C ASP A 5 12.60 -11.44 -8.60
N PRO A 6 11.25 -11.53 -8.70
CA PRO A 6 10.34 -11.30 -7.57
C PRO A 6 10.46 -12.35 -6.46
N LYS A 7 11.21 -13.42 -6.66
CA LYS A 7 11.42 -14.49 -5.68
C LYS A 7 12.77 -14.40 -4.98
N SER A 8 13.63 -13.46 -5.40
CA SER A 8 14.91 -13.24 -4.75
C SER A 8 14.74 -12.69 -3.35
N LEU A 9 15.66 -13.02 -2.46
CA LEU A 9 15.78 -12.43 -1.11
C LEU A 9 16.72 -11.23 -1.09
N LYS A 10 17.31 -10.87 -2.24
CA LYS A 10 18.22 -9.72 -2.36
C LYS A 10 17.47 -8.55 -2.96
N ALA A 11 17.46 -7.42 -2.25
CA ALA A 11 16.71 -6.23 -2.66
C ALA A 11 17.10 -5.75 -4.07
N GLU A 12 18.37 -5.75 -4.41
CA GLU A 12 18.92 -5.34 -5.70
C GLU A 12 18.47 -6.20 -6.89
N GLU A 13 17.90 -7.38 -6.65
CA GLU A 13 17.38 -8.26 -7.71
C GLU A 13 15.87 -8.08 -7.95
N PHE A 14 15.14 -7.43 -7.05
CA PHE A 14 13.71 -7.13 -7.20
C PHE A 14 13.35 -5.65 -7.00
N ILE A 15 14.25 -4.81 -6.51
CA ILE A 15 14.10 -3.36 -6.46
C ILE A 15 15.12 -2.74 -7.40
N ASN A 16 14.63 -2.07 -8.45
CA ASN A 16 15.49 -1.36 -9.37
C ASN A 16 15.51 0.13 -9.02
N HIS A 17 16.55 0.54 -8.33
CA HIS A 17 16.72 1.93 -7.91
C HIS A 17 16.81 2.89 -9.10
N GLU A 18 17.52 2.52 -10.15
CA GLU A 18 17.67 3.37 -11.35
C GLU A 18 16.32 3.60 -12.04
N GLU A 19 15.50 2.55 -12.17
CA GLU A 19 14.16 2.67 -12.75
C GLU A 19 13.25 3.58 -11.91
N ILE A 20 13.36 3.52 -10.58
CA ILE A 20 12.61 4.40 -9.67
C ILE A 20 13.03 5.86 -9.91
N GLU A 21 14.32 6.16 -9.87
CA GLU A 21 14.85 7.51 -10.08
C GLU A 21 14.51 8.07 -11.47
N GLU A 22 14.59 7.24 -12.51
CA GLU A 22 14.16 7.63 -13.85
C GLU A 22 12.66 7.89 -13.94
N THR A 23 11.85 7.12 -13.24
CA THR A 23 10.39 7.28 -13.19
C THR A 23 10.02 8.60 -12.53
N LEU A 24 10.61 8.90 -11.38
CA LEU A 24 10.40 10.16 -10.66
C LEU A 24 10.81 11.37 -11.51
N ARG A 25 11.98 11.32 -12.13
CA ARG A 25 12.45 12.39 -13.01
C ARG A 25 11.54 12.59 -14.22
N TYR A 26 11.12 11.49 -14.85
CA TYR A 26 10.20 11.55 -15.98
C TYR A 26 8.86 12.20 -15.60
N ALA A 27 8.33 11.89 -14.42
CA ALA A 27 7.09 12.48 -13.92
C ALA A 27 7.25 13.97 -13.65
N GLU A 28 8.32 14.39 -12.97
CA GLU A 28 8.63 15.81 -12.72
C GLU A 28 8.73 16.62 -14.01
N GLU A 29 9.36 16.07 -15.08
CA GLU A 29 9.48 16.71 -16.38
C GLU A 29 8.14 16.80 -17.13
N ASN A 30 7.15 15.95 -16.78
CA ASN A 30 5.88 15.82 -17.49
C ASN A 30 4.65 16.22 -16.66
N LYS A 31 4.81 16.71 -15.45
CA LYS A 31 3.71 17.08 -14.55
C LYS A 31 2.77 18.16 -15.10
N HIS A 32 3.23 18.97 -16.07
CA HIS A 32 2.47 19.99 -16.80
C HIS A 32 2.03 19.55 -18.21
N ASN A 33 2.31 18.30 -18.61
CA ASN A 33 2.00 17.83 -19.94
C ASN A 33 0.55 17.34 -20.05
N ALA A 34 -0.37 18.26 -20.35
CA ALA A 34 -1.78 17.96 -20.42
C ALA A 34 -2.13 16.85 -21.42
N GLU A 35 -1.47 16.83 -22.59
CA GLU A 35 -1.74 15.82 -23.62
C GLU A 35 -1.34 14.41 -23.16
N LEU A 36 -0.19 14.29 -22.48
CA LEU A 36 0.25 13.03 -21.90
C LEU A 36 -0.72 12.57 -20.81
N ILE A 37 -1.11 13.48 -19.90
CA ILE A 37 -2.07 13.19 -18.84
C ILE A 37 -3.39 12.71 -19.42
N ASP A 38 -3.91 13.36 -20.46
CA ASP A 38 -5.13 12.93 -21.15
C ASP A 38 -5.00 11.52 -21.72
N SER A 39 -3.88 11.22 -22.36
CA SER A 39 -3.63 9.88 -22.90
C SER A 39 -3.60 8.80 -21.80
N ILE A 40 -3.03 9.12 -20.64
CA ILE A 40 -2.98 8.22 -19.49
C ILE A 40 -4.39 8.04 -18.89
N LEU A 41 -5.19 9.11 -18.80
CA LEU A 41 -6.57 9.04 -18.33
C LEU A 41 -7.44 8.17 -19.26
N GLU A 42 -7.30 8.30 -20.58
CA GLU A 42 -7.99 7.43 -21.53
C GLU A 42 -7.61 5.96 -21.34
N LYS A 43 -6.32 5.67 -21.11
CA LYS A 43 -5.87 4.32 -20.77
C LYS A 43 -6.44 3.83 -19.44
N ALA A 44 -6.46 4.69 -18.41
CA ALA A 44 -7.02 4.36 -17.11
C ALA A 44 -8.50 3.99 -17.17
N LYS A 45 -9.28 4.64 -18.05
CA LYS A 45 -10.70 4.29 -18.30
C LYS A 45 -10.88 2.84 -18.76
N LEU A 46 -9.89 2.26 -19.43
CA LEU A 46 -9.91 0.85 -19.84
C LEU A 46 -9.71 -0.13 -18.68
N ARG A 47 -9.29 0.35 -17.51
CA ARG A 47 -9.10 -0.43 -16.26
C ARG A 47 -8.14 -1.62 -16.41
N LYS A 48 -7.14 -1.47 -17.27
CA LYS A 48 -6.10 -2.50 -17.53
C LYS A 48 -4.81 -2.29 -16.74
N GLY A 49 -4.80 -1.31 -15.83
CA GLY A 49 -3.63 -0.89 -15.08
C GLY A 49 -2.78 0.15 -15.82
N LEU A 50 -1.96 0.84 -15.07
CA LEU A 50 -0.99 1.82 -15.55
C LEU A 50 0.42 1.29 -15.27
N SER A 51 1.39 1.72 -16.06
CA SER A 51 2.81 1.52 -15.72
C SER A 51 3.23 2.42 -14.56
N HIS A 52 4.39 2.16 -13.95
CA HIS A 52 4.95 3.00 -12.89
C HIS A 52 5.08 4.46 -13.34
N ARG A 53 5.61 4.71 -14.55
CA ARG A 53 5.77 6.06 -15.12
C ARG A 53 4.44 6.77 -15.34
N GLU A 54 3.44 6.06 -15.86
CA GLU A 54 2.10 6.63 -16.06
C GLU A 54 1.43 6.95 -14.73
N ALA A 55 1.56 6.10 -13.73
CA ALA A 55 1.02 6.34 -12.40
C ALA A 55 1.69 7.55 -11.75
N GLU A 56 3.02 7.65 -11.84
CA GLU A 56 3.77 8.74 -11.24
C GLU A 56 3.45 10.09 -11.90
N VAL A 57 3.30 10.14 -13.23
CA VAL A 57 2.84 11.37 -13.93
C VAL A 57 1.49 11.85 -13.41
N LEU A 58 0.55 10.94 -13.09
CA LEU A 58 -0.73 11.34 -12.49
C LEU A 58 -0.58 11.81 -11.03
N LEU A 59 0.35 11.24 -10.27
CA LEU A 59 0.61 11.61 -8.88
C LEU A 59 1.28 13.00 -8.80
N ASP A 60 2.21 13.28 -9.71
CA ASP A 60 2.93 14.55 -9.78
C ASP A 60 2.16 15.66 -10.51
N CYS A 61 1.02 15.34 -11.13
CA CYS A 61 0.23 16.30 -11.89
C CYS A 61 -0.09 17.54 -11.05
N ASP A 62 0.31 18.72 -11.52
CA ASP A 62 0.02 19.98 -10.87
C ASP A 62 -0.88 20.93 -11.71
N ILE A 63 -1.58 20.39 -12.70
CA ILE A 63 -2.63 21.07 -13.47
C ILE A 63 -3.95 20.88 -12.71
N PRO A 64 -4.53 21.92 -12.09
CA PRO A 64 -5.72 21.78 -11.25
C PRO A 64 -6.91 21.12 -11.96
N GLU A 65 -7.16 21.50 -13.23
CA GLU A 65 -8.26 20.96 -14.02
C GLU A 65 -8.08 19.44 -14.29
N LYS A 66 -6.82 19.01 -14.48
CA LYS A 66 -6.51 17.59 -14.69
C LYS A 66 -6.60 16.80 -13.41
N ASN A 67 -6.22 17.37 -12.28
CA ASN A 67 -6.43 16.75 -10.97
C ASN A 67 -7.91 16.48 -10.70
N GLU A 68 -8.79 17.42 -11.06
CA GLU A 68 -10.23 17.19 -10.96
C GLU A 68 -10.72 16.05 -11.87
N GLU A 69 -10.17 15.90 -13.08
CA GLU A 69 -10.48 14.79 -13.97
C GLU A 69 -9.98 13.45 -13.39
N ILE A 70 -8.76 13.41 -12.83
CA ILE A 70 -8.18 12.25 -12.15
C ILE A 70 -9.11 11.81 -11.00
N TYR A 71 -9.52 12.73 -10.13
CA TYR A 71 -10.37 12.42 -8.98
C TYR A 71 -11.75 11.92 -9.41
N LYS A 72 -12.36 12.53 -10.43
CA LYS A 72 -13.65 12.07 -10.98
C LYS A 72 -13.56 10.66 -11.55
N LEU A 73 -12.47 10.36 -12.29
CA LEU A 73 -12.26 9.03 -12.82
C LEU A 73 -12.02 8.00 -11.71
N ALA A 74 -11.24 8.35 -10.69
CA ALA A 74 -11.00 7.48 -9.54
C ALA A 74 -12.30 7.21 -8.77
N GLU A 75 -13.15 8.23 -8.56
CA GLU A 75 -14.47 8.10 -7.97
C GLU A 75 -15.37 7.16 -8.78
N GLN A 76 -15.38 7.33 -10.11
CA GLN A 76 -16.18 6.49 -11.00
C GLN A 76 -15.73 5.02 -10.93
N ILE A 77 -14.40 4.77 -10.98
CA ILE A 77 -13.85 3.42 -10.85
C ILE A 77 -14.24 2.80 -9.52
N LYS A 78 -14.10 3.56 -8.42
CA LYS A 78 -14.53 3.10 -7.10
C LYS A 78 -16.01 2.75 -7.06
N LYS A 79 -16.87 3.60 -7.62
CA LYS A 79 -18.34 3.37 -7.68
C LYS A 79 -18.68 2.11 -8.48
N ASP A 80 -18.02 1.88 -9.59
CA ASP A 80 -18.29 0.72 -10.46
C ASP A 80 -17.94 -0.62 -9.81
N PHE A 81 -16.87 -0.66 -8.99
CA PHE A 81 -16.47 -1.89 -8.31
C PHE A 81 -17.09 -2.07 -6.93
N TYR A 82 -17.23 -1.01 -6.17
CA TYR A 82 -17.65 -1.06 -4.77
C TYR A 82 -19.02 -0.40 -4.51
N GLY A 83 -19.56 0.35 -5.47
CA GLY A 83 -20.74 1.16 -5.26
C GLY A 83 -20.52 2.18 -4.12
N ASN A 84 -21.53 2.32 -3.26
CA ASN A 84 -21.44 3.18 -2.07
C ASN A 84 -20.87 2.47 -0.84
N ARG A 85 -20.36 1.25 -0.98
CA ARG A 85 -19.86 0.47 0.15
C ARG A 85 -18.52 1.04 0.63
N ILE A 86 -18.38 1.10 1.94
CA ILE A 86 -17.13 1.34 2.64
C ILE A 86 -16.67 0.01 3.24
N VAL A 87 -15.41 -0.35 3.01
CA VAL A 87 -14.81 -1.54 3.64
C VAL A 87 -14.35 -1.15 5.03
N MET A 88 -15.00 -1.69 6.04
CA MET A 88 -14.59 -1.56 7.44
C MET A 88 -13.87 -2.83 7.89
N PHE A 89 -12.80 -2.68 8.64
CA PHE A 89 -12.06 -3.77 9.25
C PHE A 89 -11.56 -3.34 10.63
N ALA A 90 -11.23 -4.31 11.46
CA ALA A 90 -10.49 -4.08 12.72
C ALA A 90 -9.08 -4.66 12.60
N PRO A 91 -8.05 -4.00 13.13
CA PRO A 91 -6.73 -4.61 13.24
C PRO A 91 -6.71 -5.66 14.36
N LEU A 92 -6.06 -6.79 14.09
CA LEU A 92 -5.78 -7.83 15.08
C LEU A 92 -4.27 -8.08 15.11
N TYR A 93 -3.63 -7.62 16.17
CA TYR A 93 -2.19 -7.79 16.38
C TYR A 93 -1.91 -9.13 17.07
N LEU A 94 -1.26 -10.05 16.33
CA LEU A 94 -0.95 -11.39 16.86
C LEU A 94 0.27 -11.41 17.76
N SER A 95 1.27 -10.56 17.45
CA SER A 95 2.53 -10.49 18.19
C SER A 95 3.18 -9.13 18.03
N ASN A 96 3.81 -8.63 19.09
CA ASN A 96 4.65 -7.44 19.07
C ASN A 96 6.15 -7.76 19.20
N TYR A 97 6.55 -9.02 19.07
CA TYR A 97 7.94 -9.38 18.89
C TYR A 97 8.39 -8.96 17.49
N CYS A 98 9.58 -8.34 17.39
CA CYS A 98 10.12 -7.90 16.10
C CYS A 98 11.65 -7.81 16.17
N VAL A 99 12.32 -8.27 15.10
CA VAL A 99 13.78 -8.22 14.97
C VAL A 99 14.28 -6.93 14.34
N ASN A 100 13.38 -6.16 13.72
CA ASN A 100 13.71 -4.96 12.96
C ASN A 100 13.99 -3.74 13.86
N GLY A 101 14.63 -2.74 13.27
CA GLY A 101 15.03 -1.49 13.93
C GLY A 101 14.31 -0.23 13.43
N CYS A 102 13.09 -0.34 12.91
CA CYS A 102 12.32 0.79 12.36
C CYS A 102 12.20 1.93 13.37
N LEU A 103 12.61 3.13 13.00
CA LEU A 103 12.73 4.27 13.91
C LEU A 103 11.39 4.73 14.50
N TYR A 104 10.30 4.61 13.77
CA TYR A 104 8.96 5.07 14.17
C TYR A 104 8.11 3.97 14.83
N CYS A 105 8.49 2.70 14.68
CA CYS A 105 7.66 1.59 15.12
C CYS A 105 7.92 1.24 16.61
N PRO A 106 6.91 1.20 17.47
CA PRO A 106 7.10 0.83 18.89
C PRO A 106 7.56 -0.62 19.06
N TYR A 107 7.36 -1.48 18.07
CA TYR A 107 7.77 -2.90 18.13
C TYR A 107 9.25 -3.13 17.79
N HIS A 108 10.01 -2.11 17.41
CA HIS A 108 11.41 -2.27 17.05
C HIS A 108 12.22 -2.99 18.15
N ALA A 109 13.18 -3.80 17.75
CA ALA A 109 13.92 -4.72 18.63
C ALA A 109 14.58 -4.04 19.85
N LYS A 110 15.03 -2.78 19.71
CA LYS A 110 15.71 -2.01 20.75
C LYS A 110 14.76 -1.40 21.80
N ASN A 111 13.44 -1.40 21.57
CA ASN A 111 12.49 -0.86 22.53
C ASN A 111 12.35 -1.81 23.72
N LYS A 112 12.85 -1.40 24.89
CA LYS A 112 12.79 -2.12 26.15
C LYS A 112 11.62 -1.70 27.06
N HIS A 113 10.84 -0.71 26.63
CA HIS A 113 9.75 -0.13 27.43
C HIS A 113 8.40 -0.78 27.17
N ILE A 114 8.29 -1.69 26.20
CA ILE A 114 7.04 -2.40 25.92
C ILE A 114 7.09 -3.84 26.43
N CYS A 115 5.94 -4.31 26.92
CA CYS A 115 5.75 -5.70 27.23
C CYS A 115 5.61 -6.49 25.92
N ARG A 116 6.46 -7.48 25.69
CA ARG A 116 6.38 -8.35 24.52
C ARG A 116 5.36 -9.45 24.76
N LYS A 117 4.49 -9.64 23.77
CA LYS A 117 3.46 -10.69 23.83
C LYS A 117 3.21 -11.25 22.43
N LYS A 118 2.99 -12.55 22.38
CA LYS A 118 2.39 -13.27 21.27
C LYS A 118 1.11 -13.92 21.76
N LEU A 119 0.03 -13.76 21.05
CA LEU A 119 -1.24 -14.37 21.40
C LEU A 119 -1.21 -15.88 21.17
N THR A 120 -1.76 -16.63 22.11
CA THR A 120 -2.08 -18.04 21.94
C THR A 120 -3.28 -18.21 21.00
N GLN A 121 -3.50 -19.42 20.50
CA GLN A 121 -4.66 -19.70 19.64
C GLN A 121 -6.00 -19.44 20.34
N ASP A 122 -6.07 -19.68 21.66
CA ASP A 122 -7.29 -19.42 22.42
C ASP A 122 -7.51 -17.91 22.64
N GLU A 123 -6.44 -17.14 22.88
CA GLU A 123 -6.54 -15.68 22.93
C GLU A 123 -6.95 -15.09 21.56
N VAL A 124 -6.37 -15.56 20.47
CA VAL A 124 -6.80 -15.16 19.11
C VAL A 124 -8.28 -15.44 18.90
N ARG A 125 -8.76 -16.61 19.32
CA ARG A 125 -10.18 -16.95 19.22
C ARG A 125 -11.06 -15.99 20.01
N GLN A 126 -10.67 -15.66 21.24
CA GLN A 126 -11.40 -14.71 22.09
C GLN A 126 -11.45 -13.32 21.47
N GLU A 127 -10.32 -12.82 20.95
CA GLU A 127 -10.25 -11.52 20.27
C GLU A 127 -11.15 -11.48 19.02
N VAL A 128 -11.12 -12.54 18.20
CA VAL A 128 -11.96 -12.64 17.01
C VAL A 128 -13.44 -12.63 17.38
N ILE A 129 -13.86 -13.35 18.42
CA ILE A 129 -15.24 -13.35 18.91
C ILE A 129 -15.63 -11.95 19.39
N ALA A 130 -14.79 -11.31 20.20
CA ALA A 130 -15.06 -9.95 20.68
C ALA A 130 -15.21 -8.95 19.53
N LEU A 131 -14.32 -8.99 18.54
CA LEU A 131 -14.41 -8.12 17.36
C LEU A 131 -15.65 -8.42 16.53
N GLN A 132 -16.04 -9.70 16.40
CA GLN A 132 -17.26 -10.09 15.69
C GLN A 132 -18.52 -9.58 16.41
N ASP A 133 -18.55 -9.66 17.73
CA ASP A 133 -19.66 -9.16 18.55
C ASP A 133 -19.79 -7.63 18.47
N MET A 134 -18.66 -6.92 18.29
CA MET A 134 -18.63 -5.49 17.95
C MET A 134 -19.09 -5.17 16.51
N GLY A 135 -19.39 -6.18 15.69
CA GLY A 135 -19.91 -6.02 14.34
C GLY A 135 -18.86 -6.05 13.22
N HIS A 136 -17.58 -6.26 13.53
CA HIS A 136 -16.55 -6.36 12.50
C HIS A 136 -16.62 -7.67 11.72
N LYS A 137 -16.63 -7.56 10.38
CA LYS A 137 -16.71 -8.72 9.46
C LYS A 137 -15.41 -8.99 8.72
N ARG A 138 -14.42 -8.12 8.90
CA ARG A 138 -13.08 -8.22 8.30
C ARG A 138 -12.03 -7.81 9.32
N LEU A 139 -10.90 -8.49 9.26
CA LEU A 139 -9.76 -8.22 10.12
C LEU A 139 -8.52 -7.95 9.25
N ALA A 140 -7.71 -6.98 9.65
CA ALA A 140 -6.34 -6.85 9.21
C ALA A 140 -5.45 -7.53 10.25
N ILE A 141 -4.82 -8.63 9.88
CA ILE A 141 -3.95 -9.40 10.79
C ILE A 141 -2.54 -8.84 10.67
N GLU A 142 -1.98 -8.45 11.80
CA GLU A 142 -0.67 -7.81 11.87
C GLU A 142 0.21 -8.46 12.93
N ALA A 143 1.53 -8.45 12.68
CA ALA A 143 2.54 -8.89 13.62
C ALA A 143 3.86 -8.17 13.37
N GLY A 144 4.74 -8.14 14.37
CA GLY A 144 6.14 -7.86 14.14
C GLY A 144 6.81 -9.01 13.38
N GLU A 145 7.91 -8.74 12.71
CA GLU A 145 8.71 -9.77 12.04
C GLU A 145 9.55 -10.53 13.07
N ASP A 146 9.24 -11.78 13.27
CA ASP A 146 9.91 -12.62 14.25
C ASP A 146 10.06 -14.07 13.73
N PRO A 147 11.27 -14.49 13.36
CA PRO A 147 11.53 -15.84 12.85
C PRO A 147 11.49 -16.94 13.93
N VAL A 148 11.41 -16.58 15.20
CA VAL A 148 11.52 -17.51 16.33
C VAL A 148 10.18 -17.81 16.97
N ASN A 149 9.28 -16.84 17.00
CA ASN A 149 7.99 -16.96 17.72
C ASN A 149 6.79 -17.10 16.81
#